data_2378562e42411172a8e94856d6d16242
#
_entry.id   2378562e42411172a8e94856d6d16242
#
_cell.length_a   1.000
_cell.length_b   1.000
_cell.length_c   1.000
_cell.angle_alpha   90.00
_cell.angle_beta   90.00
_cell.angle_gamma   90.00
#
_symmetry.space_group_name_H-M   'P 1'
#
loop_
_entity.id
_entity.type
_entity.pdbx_description
1 polymer ?
#
loop_
_entity_poly.entity_id
_entity_poly.type
_entity_poly.pdbx_seq_one_letter_code
_entity_poly.pdbx_strand_id
1 'polypeptide(L)'
;SKAKEFFINNIEIKEKLENDFNKENLINKGFQEAFTELITKLVQSKNLNEVKSDNLNQIKSMIETFTIEEEKFINKTYNLRIGVSFNKKKIFEYLSSKNVFPSEIKEEDFLFFPILLDQANNDILIYSNNSFYDNWNSVEDKNFLVNYILPTEDLEDLNLIRKNYSEIENYNFENIIKKYSLQNSIVAIFFKDEKEIKVLSKINIKNKKVIKSNSFNNINLQDEGELKKIIYDLKMIYEDFWKEQDIINTSI
;
A
#
# COMPACT_ATOMS: atom_id res chain seq x y z
N SER A 1 -20.88 9.78 6.38
CA SER A 1 -21.19 11.01 5.67
C SER A 1 -20.05 11.36 4.71
N LYS A 2 -20.35 12.10 3.64
CA LYS A 2 -19.37 12.51 2.61
C LYS A 2 -18.18 13.29 3.17
N ALA A 3 -18.29 13.92 4.34
CA ALA A 3 -17.21 14.66 4.98
C ALA A 3 -16.10 13.77 5.56
N LYS A 4 -16.40 12.49 5.87
CA LYS A 4 -15.42 11.56 6.46
C LYS A 4 -14.35 11.07 5.49
N GLU A 5 -14.60 11.11 4.18
CA GLU A 5 -13.65 10.66 3.16
C GLU A 5 -12.35 11.48 3.16
N PHE A 6 -12.43 12.76 3.52
CA PHE A 6 -11.28 13.66 3.54
C PHE A 6 -10.91 14.12 4.95
N PHE A 7 -11.30 13.34 5.93
CA PHE A 7 -10.85 13.51 7.31
C PHE A 7 -9.67 12.56 7.57
N ILE A 8 -8.52 13.13 7.87
CA ILE A 8 -7.30 12.38 8.20
C ILE A 8 -7.06 12.54 9.69
N ASN A 9 -7.15 11.44 10.42
CA ASN A 9 -6.95 11.42 11.87
C ASN A 9 -5.64 10.75 12.27
N ASN A 10 -5.35 10.73 13.56
CA ASN A 10 -4.17 10.08 14.13
C ASN A 10 -2.85 10.56 13.54
N ILE A 11 -2.76 11.84 13.21
CA ILE A 11 -1.51 12.46 12.81
C ILE A 11 -0.71 12.76 14.08
N GLU A 12 0.34 11.96 14.30
CA GLU A 12 1.21 12.08 15.46
C GLU A 12 2.46 12.87 15.09
N ILE A 13 2.67 13.98 15.81
CA ILE A 13 3.81 14.87 15.64
C ILE A 13 4.42 15.15 17.00
N LYS A 14 5.73 15.23 17.04
CA LYS A 14 6.45 15.49 18.29
C LYS A 14 7.66 16.36 18.06
N GLU A 15 8.00 17.15 19.05
CA GLU A 15 9.19 17.98 19.03
C GLU A 15 9.71 18.16 20.46
N LYS A 16 11.04 18.24 20.60
CA LYS A 16 11.66 18.54 21.89
C LYS A 16 11.35 19.97 22.30
N LEU A 17 11.05 20.16 23.58
CA LEU A 17 10.85 21.48 24.15
C LEU A 17 12.21 22.16 24.32
N GLU A 18 12.58 22.96 23.34
CA GLU A 18 13.78 23.81 23.34
C GLU A 18 13.35 25.28 23.29
N ASN A 19 14.31 26.21 23.39
CA ASN A 19 14.01 27.66 23.45
C ASN A 19 13.27 28.19 22.20
N ASP A 20 13.44 27.52 21.05
CA ASP A 20 12.83 27.86 19.78
C ASP A 20 11.55 27.07 19.49
N PHE A 21 11.02 26.30 20.46
CA PHE A 21 9.80 25.54 20.30
C PHE A 21 8.62 26.45 19.98
N ASN A 22 7.89 26.10 18.92
CA ASN A 22 6.68 26.80 18.51
C ASN A 22 5.59 25.79 18.16
N LYS A 23 4.51 25.80 18.93
CA LYS A 23 3.39 24.88 18.75
C LYS A 23 2.74 25.02 17.38
N GLU A 24 2.63 26.24 16.86
CA GLU A 24 2.06 26.48 15.53
C GLU A 24 2.87 25.80 14.42
N ASN A 25 4.20 25.85 14.51
CA ASN A 25 5.08 25.17 13.56
C ASN A 25 4.90 23.65 13.62
N LEU A 26 4.68 23.11 14.80
CA LEU A 26 4.42 21.68 14.97
C LEU A 26 3.07 21.29 14.33
N ILE A 27 2.04 22.07 14.55
CA ILE A 27 0.73 21.88 13.93
C ILE A 27 0.85 21.95 12.39
N ASN A 28 1.65 22.88 11.88
CA ASN A 28 1.89 23.02 10.45
C ASN A 28 2.57 21.78 9.85
N LYS A 29 3.49 21.16 10.58
CA LYS A 29 4.06 19.86 10.17
C LYS A 29 2.97 18.79 10.10
N GLY A 30 2.06 18.79 11.07
CA GLY A 30 0.90 17.90 11.06
C GLY A 30 0.02 18.09 9.84
N PHE A 31 -0.22 19.32 9.42
CA PHE A 31 -0.97 19.62 8.20
C PHE A 31 -0.29 19.07 6.95
N GLN A 32 1.02 19.20 6.85
CA GLN A 32 1.80 18.65 5.74
C GLN A 32 1.73 17.12 5.71
N GLU A 33 1.85 16.46 6.86
CA GLU A 33 1.72 15.01 6.96
C GLU A 33 0.31 14.54 6.58
N ALA A 34 -0.72 15.23 7.08
CA ALA A 34 -2.11 14.92 6.77
C ALA A 34 -2.40 15.05 5.27
N PHE A 35 -1.90 16.11 4.65
CA PHE A 35 -2.03 16.33 3.21
C PHE A 35 -1.34 15.22 2.41
N THR A 36 -0.11 14.86 2.79
CA THR A 36 0.63 13.76 2.15
C THR A 36 -0.13 12.44 2.26
N GLU A 37 -0.67 12.14 3.43
CA GLU A 37 -1.48 10.92 3.62
C GLU A 37 -2.72 10.93 2.72
N LEU A 38 -3.46 12.04 2.68
CA LEU A 38 -4.65 12.15 1.83
C LEU A 38 -4.31 11.95 0.36
N ILE A 39 -3.30 12.66 -0.13
CA ILE A 39 -2.88 12.57 -1.54
C ILE A 39 -2.42 11.16 -1.89
N THR A 40 -1.67 10.52 -1.00
CA THR A 40 -1.19 9.15 -1.23
C THR A 40 -2.35 8.16 -1.35
N LYS A 41 -3.42 8.36 -0.59
CA LYS A 41 -4.63 7.53 -0.69
C LYS A 41 -5.46 7.81 -1.93
N LEU A 42 -5.45 9.05 -2.41
CA LEU A 42 -6.29 9.49 -3.54
C LEU A 42 -5.70 9.19 -4.91
N VAL A 43 -4.36 9.17 -5.05
CA VAL A 43 -3.73 9.13 -6.37
C VAL A 43 -2.81 7.92 -6.51
N GLN A 44 -2.63 7.49 -7.76
CA GLN A 44 -1.67 6.43 -8.07
C GLN A 44 -0.24 6.91 -7.83
N SER A 45 0.65 5.97 -7.51
CA SER A 45 2.05 6.28 -7.17
C SER A 45 2.79 7.04 -8.29
N LYS A 46 2.45 6.74 -9.54
CA LYS A 46 3.06 7.41 -10.72
C LYS A 46 2.81 8.92 -10.76
N ASN A 47 1.75 9.39 -10.11
CA ASN A 47 1.35 10.80 -10.10
C ASN A 47 1.73 11.53 -8.82
N LEU A 48 2.29 10.84 -7.82
CA LEU A 48 2.56 11.44 -6.51
C LEU A 48 3.52 12.62 -6.58
N ASN A 49 4.59 12.53 -7.37
CA ASN A 49 5.58 13.61 -7.47
C ASN A 49 4.99 14.90 -8.05
N GLU A 50 3.99 14.79 -8.91
CA GLU A 50 3.32 15.94 -9.53
C GLU A 50 2.40 16.68 -8.56
N VAL A 51 1.83 15.96 -7.58
CA VAL A 51 0.82 16.49 -6.67
C VAL A 51 1.31 16.73 -5.24
N LYS A 52 2.49 16.26 -4.89
CA LYS A 52 3.12 16.59 -3.60
C LYS A 52 3.37 18.09 -3.54
N SER A 53 3.09 18.70 -2.40
CA SER A 53 3.32 20.12 -2.18
C SER A 53 3.97 20.36 -0.82
N ASP A 54 5.01 21.20 -0.81
CA ASP A 54 5.61 21.73 0.39
C ASP A 54 5.09 23.14 0.70
N ASN A 55 4.20 23.67 -0.13
CA ASN A 55 3.61 24.99 0.06
C ASN A 55 2.56 24.96 1.16
N LEU A 56 2.95 25.36 2.34
CA LEU A 56 2.10 25.36 3.52
C LEU A 56 0.84 26.21 3.35
N ASN A 57 0.96 27.38 2.73
CA ASN A 57 -0.20 28.26 2.50
C ASN A 57 -1.22 27.60 1.59
N GLN A 58 -0.77 26.90 0.56
CA GLN A 58 -1.64 26.15 -0.33
C GLN A 58 -2.34 25.01 0.40
N ILE A 59 -1.59 24.24 1.21
CA ILE A 59 -2.17 23.15 2.01
C ILE A 59 -3.21 23.71 2.98
N LYS A 60 -2.89 24.76 3.71
CA LYS A 60 -3.82 25.40 4.64
C LYS A 60 -5.09 25.89 3.96
N SER A 61 -4.97 26.38 2.73
CA SER A 61 -6.14 26.88 1.96
C SER A 61 -7.16 25.77 1.66
N MET A 62 -6.74 24.51 1.68
CA MET A 62 -7.59 23.36 1.43
C MET A 62 -8.14 22.71 2.70
N ILE A 63 -7.70 23.16 3.88
CA ILE A 63 -8.18 22.67 5.18
C ILE A 63 -9.44 23.41 5.58
N GLU A 64 -10.48 22.67 5.97
CA GLU A 64 -11.69 23.27 6.58
C GLU A 64 -11.52 23.46 8.08
N THR A 65 -11.17 22.38 8.78
CA THR A 65 -11.02 22.37 10.23
C THR A 65 -9.95 21.39 10.65
N PHE A 66 -9.45 21.55 11.86
CA PHE A 66 -8.63 20.53 12.50
C PHE A 66 -8.98 20.43 13.98
N THR A 67 -8.67 19.28 14.57
CA THR A 67 -8.90 19.02 15.98
C THR A 67 -7.62 18.51 16.63
N ILE A 68 -7.41 18.92 17.89
CA ILE A 68 -6.35 18.33 18.71
C ILE A 68 -6.99 17.14 19.43
N GLU A 69 -6.56 15.94 19.08
CA GLU A 69 -7.08 14.71 19.66
C GLU A 69 -6.41 14.36 20.97
N GLU A 70 -5.11 14.65 21.07
CA GLU A 70 -4.33 14.38 22.26
C GLU A 70 -3.11 15.30 22.33
N GLU A 71 -2.74 15.70 23.53
CA GLU A 71 -1.60 16.55 23.82
C GLU A 71 -0.89 16.03 25.07
N LYS A 72 0.40 15.72 24.96
CA LYS A 72 1.20 15.15 26.06
C LYS A 72 2.59 15.73 26.14
N PHE A 73 3.06 15.93 27.36
CA PHE A 73 4.46 16.28 27.65
C PHE A 73 5.13 15.07 28.29
N ILE A 74 6.07 14.47 27.60
CA ILE A 74 6.81 13.28 28.09
C ILE A 74 8.29 13.47 27.82
N ASN A 75 9.13 13.39 28.89
CA ASN A 75 10.58 13.46 28.77
C ASN A 75 11.08 14.67 27.98
N LYS A 76 10.57 15.86 28.29
CA LYS A 76 10.90 17.14 27.62
C LYS A 76 10.54 17.13 26.13
N THR A 77 9.65 16.25 25.72
CA THR A 77 9.14 16.17 24.36
C THR A 77 7.63 16.49 24.38
N TYR A 78 7.24 17.40 23.50
CA TYR A 78 5.83 17.71 23.28
C TYR A 78 5.28 16.80 22.19
N ASN A 79 4.26 16.02 22.53
CA ASN A 79 3.60 15.08 21.63
C ASN A 79 2.19 15.57 21.36
N LEU A 80 1.85 15.65 20.08
CA LEU A 80 0.55 16.13 19.64
C LEU A 80 -0.03 15.13 18.64
N ARG A 81 -1.31 14.80 18.81
CA ARG A 81 -2.07 14.02 17.83
C ARG A 81 -3.23 14.86 17.34
N ILE A 82 -3.33 15.03 16.04
CA ILE A 82 -4.35 15.86 15.41
C ILE A 82 -5.14 15.10 14.35
N GLY A 83 -6.36 15.59 14.10
CA GLY A 83 -7.18 15.21 12.96
C GLY A 83 -7.40 16.44 12.07
N VAL A 84 -7.32 16.26 10.77
CA VAL A 84 -7.44 17.35 9.79
C VAL A 84 -8.54 17.03 8.79
N SER A 85 -9.46 17.96 8.63
CA SER A 85 -10.55 17.84 7.66
C SER A 85 -10.28 18.75 6.46
N PHE A 86 -10.18 18.16 5.27
CA PHE A 86 -9.93 18.87 4.02
C PHE A 86 -11.23 19.12 3.25
N ASN A 87 -11.29 20.26 2.57
CA ASN A 87 -12.38 20.59 1.67
C ASN A 87 -12.27 19.78 0.39
N LYS A 88 -13.22 18.90 0.14
CA LYS A 88 -13.22 17.99 -1.00
C LYS A 88 -13.13 18.73 -2.35
N LYS A 89 -13.92 19.79 -2.51
CA LYS A 89 -13.93 20.59 -3.74
C LYS A 89 -12.56 21.21 -4.02
N LYS A 90 -11.94 21.78 -2.99
CA LYS A 90 -10.61 22.41 -3.13
C LYS A 90 -9.51 21.39 -3.43
N ILE A 91 -9.57 20.20 -2.83
CA ILE A 91 -8.64 19.11 -3.15
C ILE A 91 -8.82 18.70 -4.61
N PHE A 92 -10.04 18.51 -5.09
CA PHE A 92 -10.31 18.14 -6.47
C PHE A 92 -9.86 19.21 -7.47
N GLU A 93 -10.09 20.48 -7.15
CA GLU A 93 -9.60 21.62 -7.95
C GLU A 93 -8.07 21.62 -8.04
N TYR A 94 -7.41 21.36 -6.90
CA TYR A 94 -5.95 21.25 -6.86
C TYR A 94 -5.44 20.12 -7.77
N LEU A 95 -6.01 18.93 -7.66
CA LEU A 95 -5.63 17.79 -8.50
C LEU A 95 -5.90 18.04 -9.98
N SER A 96 -7.05 18.64 -10.31
CA SER A 96 -7.38 19.01 -11.70
C SER A 96 -6.39 20.01 -12.28
N SER A 97 -5.90 20.96 -11.48
CA SER A 97 -4.88 21.92 -11.91
C SER A 97 -3.56 21.24 -12.29
N LYS A 98 -3.31 20.05 -11.78
CA LYS A 98 -2.13 19.22 -12.08
C LYS A 98 -2.42 18.13 -13.12
N ASN A 99 -3.61 18.12 -13.72
CA ASN A 99 -4.07 17.08 -14.65
C ASN A 99 -4.02 15.67 -14.04
N VAL A 100 -4.28 15.57 -12.76
CA VAL A 100 -4.31 14.29 -12.04
C VAL A 100 -5.74 14.01 -11.59
N PHE A 101 -6.20 12.80 -11.88
CA PHE A 101 -7.53 12.36 -11.46
C PHE A 101 -7.41 11.48 -10.21
N PRO A 102 -8.14 11.82 -9.14
CA PRO A 102 -8.15 11.00 -7.94
C PRO A 102 -8.97 9.73 -8.13
N SER A 103 -8.71 8.71 -7.32
CA SER A 103 -9.59 7.58 -7.18
C SER A 103 -10.40 7.70 -5.89
N GLU A 104 -11.48 6.92 -5.77
CA GLU A 104 -12.18 6.82 -4.51
C GLU A 104 -11.29 6.20 -3.44
N ILE A 105 -11.36 6.71 -2.22
CA ILE A 105 -10.67 6.11 -1.08
C ILE A 105 -11.51 4.93 -0.59
N LYS A 106 -11.08 3.72 -0.92
CA LYS A 106 -11.84 2.51 -0.65
C LYS A 106 -10.91 1.40 -0.22
N GLU A 107 -11.06 0.96 1.01
CA GLU A 107 -10.30 -0.18 1.53
C GLU A 107 -10.93 -1.49 1.03
N GLU A 108 -10.11 -2.49 0.75
CA GLU A 108 -10.57 -3.78 0.24
C GLU A 108 -9.66 -4.91 0.67
N ASP A 109 -10.27 -6.06 0.92
CA ASP A 109 -9.55 -7.29 1.24
C ASP A 109 -9.23 -8.07 -0.04
N PHE A 110 -7.96 -8.44 -0.20
CA PHE A 110 -7.49 -9.28 -1.30
C PHE A 110 -6.92 -10.58 -0.74
N LEU A 111 -7.24 -11.70 -1.36
CA LEU A 111 -6.46 -12.90 -1.15
C LEU A 111 -5.09 -12.69 -1.81
N PHE A 112 -4.02 -12.86 -1.06
CA PHE A 112 -2.66 -12.82 -1.57
C PHE A 112 -2.01 -14.19 -1.42
N PHE A 113 -1.73 -14.85 -2.55
CA PHE A 113 -1.18 -16.19 -2.57
C PHE A 113 0.24 -16.15 -3.16
N PRO A 114 1.29 -16.06 -2.31
CA PRO A 114 2.67 -16.06 -2.79
C PRO A 114 3.21 -17.48 -2.96
N ILE A 115 3.84 -17.72 -4.09
CA ILE A 115 4.50 -19.01 -4.39
C ILE A 115 5.96 -18.70 -4.70
N LEU A 116 6.88 -19.33 -3.97
CA LEU A 116 8.31 -19.12 -4.17
C LEU A 116 8.91 -20.36 -4.83
N LEU A 117 9.40 -20.20 -6.05
CA LEU A 117 10.15 -21.20 -6.78
C LEU A 117 11.64 -20.97 -6.60
N ASP A 118 12.29 -21.82 -5.84
CA ASP A 118 13.74 -21.81 -5.70
C ASP A 118 14.35 -22.65 -6.83
N GLN A 119 14.74 -21.99 -7.91
CA GLN A 119 15.25 -22.64 -9.09
C GLN A 119 16.60 -23.30 -8.86
N ALA A 120 17.41 -22.76 -7.95
CA ALA A 120 18.72 -23.33 -7.62
C ALA A 120 18.59 -24.69 -6.93
N ASN A 121 17.59 -24.86 -6.06
CA ASN A 121 17.32 -26.09 -5.31
C ASN A 121 16.19 -26.92 -5.93
N ASN A 122 15.62 -26.45 -7.02
CA ASN A 122 14.50 -27.09 -7.71
C ASN A 122 13.34 -27.42 -6.76
N ASP A 123 12.99 -26.44 -5.93
CA ASP A 123 11.96 -26.57 -4.90
C ASP A 123 10.87 -25.52 -5.04
N ILE A 124 9.69 -25.84 -4.55
CA ILE A 124 8.55 -24.94 -4.51
C ILE A 124 8.09 -24.75 -3.06
N LEU A 125 8.03 -23.51 -2.63
CA LEU A 125 7.70 -23.13 -1.25
C LEU A 125 6.43 -22.29 -1.26
N ILE A 126 5.45 -22.68 -0.45
CA ILE A 126 4.18 -21.96 -0.34
C ILE A 126 4.01 -21.40 1.06
N TYR A 127 4.15 -22.24 2.07
CA TYR A 127 3.98 -21.85 3.48
C TYR A 127 5.31 -21.78 4.20
N SER A 128 5.85 -22.94 4.60
CA SER A 128 7.14 -23.03 5.31
C SER A 128 8.29 -22.58 4.41
N ASN A 129 9.21 -21.83 4.96
CA ASN A 129 10.42 -21.32 4.30
C ASN A 129 10.14 -20.41 3.10
N ASN A 130 8.91 -19.95 2.95
CA ASN A 130 8.56 -18.93 1.97
C ASN A 130 8.64 -17.55 2.63
N SER A 131 9.71 -16.82 2.36
CA SER A 131 9.98 -15.50 2.95
C SER A 131 8.86 -14.51 2.68
N PHE A 132 8.22 -14.59 1.53
CA PHE A 132 7.12 -13.69 1.17
C PHE A 132 5.85 -14.00 1.95
N TYR A 133 5.56 -15.28 2.16
CA TYR A 133 4.44 -15.70 3.01
C TYR A 133 4.64 -15.25 4.46
N ASP A 134 5.85 -15.46 4.98
CA ASP A 134 6.15 -15.16 6.39
C ASP A 134 6.19 -13.65 6.68
N ASN A 135 6.57 -12.82 5.71
CA ASN A 135 6.87 -11.41 5.95
C ASN A 135 5.94 -10.44 5.24
N TRP A 136 5.01 -10.90 4.42
CA TRP A 136 4.16 -10.01 3.63
C TRP A 136 3.42 -8.99 4.49
N ASN A 137 2.73 -9.45 5.51
CA ASN A 137 1.95 -8.60 6.39
C ASN A 137 2.78 -7.87 7.47
N SER A 138 4.10 -8.08 7.52
CA SER A 138 4.98 -7.29 8.37
C SER A 138 5.32 -5.92 7.75
N VAL A 139 5.10 -5.75 6.44
CA VAL A 139 5.29 -4.48 5.74
C VAL A 139 3.96 -3.74 5.72
N GLU A 140 3.78 -2.86 6.69
CA GLU A 140 2.56 -2.07 6.86
C GLU A 140 2.81 -0.62 6.49
N ASP A 141 1.81 0.01 5.91
CA ASP A 141 1.76 1.44 5.66
C ASP A 141 0.32 1.90 5.85
N LYS A 142 0.13 2.93 6.68
CA LYS A 142 -1.21 3.50 6.95
C LYS A 142 -1.89 4.04 5.69
N ASN A 143 -1.12 4.26 4.62
CA ASN A 143 -1.64 4.78 3.36
C ASN A 143 -2.15 3.67 2.43
N PHE A 144 -1.90 2.41 2.74
CA PHE A 144 -2.38 1.30 1.92
C PHE A 144 -3.89 1.12 2.06
N LEU A 145 -4.57 0.94 0.92
CA LEU A 145 -6.00 0.67 0.84
C LEU A 145 -6.29 -0.84 0.75
N VAL A 146 -5.35 -1.60 0.23
CA VAL A 146 -5.48 -3.06 0.10
C VAL A 146 -5.02 -3.73 1.38
N ASN A 147 -5.89 -4.60 1.91
CA ASN A 147 -5.59 -5.46 3.03
C ASN A 147 -5.39 -6.88 2.51
N TYR A 148 -4.25 -7.49 2.82
CA TYR A 148 -3.86 -8.79 2.27
C TYR A 148 -4.21 -9.93 3.23
N ILE A 149 -5.05 -10.84 2.76
CA ILE A 149 -5.40 -12.07 3.47
C ILE A 149 -4.53 -13.18 2.88
N LEU A 150 -3.65 -13.75 3.70
CA LEU A 150 -2.79 -14.85 3.29
C LEU A 150 -3.55 -16.19 3.38
N PRO A 151 -3.21 -17.17 2.53
CA PRO A 151 -3.86 -18.46 2.58
C PRO A 151 -3.52 -19.22 3.86
N THR A 152 -4.47 -20.02 4.34
CA THR A 152 -4.26 -20.96 5.43
C THR A 152 -3.49 -22.17 4.92
N GLU A 153 -2.60 -22.71 5.72
CA GLU A 153 -1.86 -23.92 5.36
C GLU A 153 -2.80 -25.07 4.99
N ASP A 154 -2.61 -25.63 3.82
CA ASP A 154 -3.42 -26.71 3.26
C ASP A 154 -2.52 -27.66 2.47
N LEU A 155 -2.40 -28.90 2.93
CA LEU A 155 -1.53 -29.89 2.30
C LEU A 155 -2.04 -30.33 0.93
N GLU A 156 -3.34 -30.32 0.70
CA GLU A 156 -3.90 -30.66 -0.60
C GLU A 156 -3.52 -29.61 -1.64
N ASP A 157 -3.62 -28.34 -1.28
CA ASP A 157 -3.21 -27.24 -2.15
C ASP A 157 -1.72 -27.27 -2.43
N LEU A 158 -0.91 -27.54 -1.40
CA LEU A 158 0.54 -27.67 -1.56
C LEU A 158 0.90 -28.80 -2.54
N ASN A 159 0.30 -29.96 -2.38
CA ASN A 159 0.56 -31.11 -3.27
C ASN A 159 0.12 -30.85 -4.70
N LEU A 160 -1.03 -30.19 -4.86
CA LEU A 160 -1.58 -29.83 -6.15
C LEU A 160 -0.66 -28.86 -6.90
N ILE A 161 -0.12 -27.88 -6.22
CA ILE A 161 0.79 -26.89 -6.79
C ILE A 161 2.14 -27.55 -7.12
N ARG A 162 2.68 -28.38 -6.22
CA ARG A 162 3.91 -29.14 -6.47
C ARG A 162 3.81 -30.04 -7.69
N LYS A 163 2.69 -30.70 -7.86
CA LYS A 163 2.42 -31.57 -9.01
C LYS A 163 2.44 -30.80 -10.34
N ASN A 164 2.10 -29.52 -10.32
CA ASN A 164 2.05 -28.66 -11.49
C ASN A 164 3.26 -27.72 -11.62
N TYR A 165 4.37 -28.07 -10.97
CA TYR A 165 5.58 -27.23 -10.92
C TYR A 165 6.05 -26.78 -12.30
N SER A 166 6.14 -27.68 -13.27
CA SER A 166 6.68 -27.37 -14.60
C SER A 166 5.82 -26.40 -15.41
N GLU A 167 4.54 -26.28 -15.09
CA GLU A 167 3.58 -25.43 -15.78
C GLU A 167 2.87 -24.46 -14.84
N ILE A 168 3.52 -24.11 -13.74
CA ILE A 168 2.90 -23.28 -12.69
C ILE A 168 2.44 -21.91 -13.23
N GLU A 169 3.15 -21.35 -14.22
CA GLU A 169 2.76 -20.08 -14.84
C GLU A 169 1.38 -20.13 -15.48
N ASN A 170 1.01 -21.29 -16.00
CA ASN A 170 -0.26 -21.49 -16.71
C ASN A 170 -1.30 -22.23 -15.85
N TYR A 171 -0.95 -22.54 -14.60
CA TYR A 171 -1.86 -23.24 -13.72
C TYR A 171 -3.06 -22.37 -13.36
N ASN A 172 -4.26 -22.97 -13.37
CA ASN A 172 -5.47 -22.27 -12.99
C ASN A 172 -5.72 -22.40 -11.48
N PHE A 173 -5.50 -21.31 -10.75
CA PHE A 173 -5.66 -21.27 -9.30
C PHE A 173 -7.10 -21.07 -8.84
N GLU A 174 -8.06 -20.98 -9.74
CA GLU A 174 -9.45 -20.60 -9.42
C GLU A 174 -10.09 -21.49 -8.36
N ASN A 175 -9.86 -22.81 -8.40
CA ASN A 175 -10.41 -23.73 -7.42
C ASN A 175 -9.85 -23.52 -6.01
N ILE A 176 -8.57 -23.12 -5.92
CA ILE A 176 -7.94 -22.79 -4.64
C ILE A 176 -8.50 -21.46 -4.13
N ILE A 177 -8.57 -20.46 -5.00
CA ILE A 177 -9.02 -19.11 -4.65
C ILE A 177 -10.47 -19.10 -4.13
N LYS A 178 -11.35 -19.88 -4.75
CA LYS A 178 -12.77 -19.97 -4.39
C LYS A 178 -13.01 -20.30 -2.92
N LYS A 179 -12.13 -21.05 -2.29
CA LYS A 179 -12.27 -21.45 -0.90
C LYS A 179 -12.27 -20.28 0.08
N TYR A 180 -11.73 -19.14 -0.33
CA TYR A 180 -11.58 -17.96 0.53
C TYR A 180 -12.75 -16.99 0.43
N SER A 181 -13.65 -17.17 -0.52
CA SER A 181 -14.84 -16.31 -0.72
C SER A 181 -14.50 -14.82 -0.81
N LEU A 182 -13.32 -14.48 -1.34
CA LEU A 182 -12.89 -13.11 -1.58
C LEU A 182 -13.05 -12.76 -3.06
N GLN A 183 -13.57 -11.56 -3.33
CA GLN A 183 -13.83 -11.10 -4.69
C GLN A 183 -12.56 -10.79 -5.47
N ASN A 184 -11.51 -10.39 -4.76
CA ASN A 184 -10.26 -9.94 -5.35
C ASN A 184 -9.12 -10.83 -4.88
N SER A 185 -8.18 -11.12 -5.79
CA SER A 185 -7.06 -11.99 -5.49
C SER A 185 -5.81 -11.62 -6.29
N ILE A 186 -4.67 -11.93 -5.71
CA ILE A 186 -3.36 -11.83 -6.35
C ILE A 186 -2.63 -13.14 -6.08
N VAL A 187 -2.27 -13.85 -7.15
CA VAL A 187 -1.34 -14.98 -7.08
C VAL A 187 -0.01 -14.47 -7.58
N ALA A 188 0.98 -14.39 -6.70
CA ALA A 188 2.31 -13.90 -7.04
C ALA A 188 3.29 -15.08 -7.07
N ILE A 189 3.84 -15.36 -8.24
CA ILE A 189 4.81 -16.44 -8.45
C ILE A 189 6.20 -15.80 -8.50
N PHE A 190 7.03 -16.12 -7.52
CA PHE A 190 8.39 -15.62 -7.39
C PHE A 190 9.36 -16.68 -7.90
N PHE A 191 10.06 -16.36 -8.98
CA PHE A 191 11.11 -17.22 -9.55
C PHE A 191 12.45 -16.71 -9.03
N LYS A 192 13.01 -17.42 -8.06
CA LYS A 192 14.30 -17.08 -7.47
C LYS A 192 15.41 -17.89 -8.15
N ASP A 193 16.37 -17.21 -8.77
CA ASP A 193 17.58 -17.78 -9.35
C ASP A 193 18.78 -16.98 -8.85
N GLU A 194 19.65 -17.62 -8.07
CA GLU A 194 20.80 -16.98 -7.43
C GLU A 194 20.42 -15.65 -6.74
N LYS A 195 20.71 -14.50 -7.38
CA LYS A 195 20.43 -13.16 -6.86
C LYS A 195 19.33 -12.42 -7.61
N GLU A 196 18.72 -13.08 -8.60
CA GLU A 196 17.63 -12.49 -9.36
C GLU A 196 16.29 -13.05 -8.90
N ILE A 197 15.29 -12.19 -8.77
CA ILE A 197 13.92 -12.60 -8.49
C ILE A 197 13.03 -12.01 -9.56
N LYS A 198 12.35 -12.89 -10.29
CA LYS A 198 11.29 -12.50 -11.23
C LYS A 198 9.96 -12.78 -10.59
N VAL A 199 9.02 -11.84 -10.71
CA VAL A 199 7.69 -11.98 -10.14
C VAL A 199 6.65 -11.92 -11.23
N LEU A 200 5.84 -12.96 -11.31
CA LEU A 200 4.66 -12.99 -12.16
C LEU A 200 3.44 -12.86 -11.26
N SER A 201 2.74 -11.72 -11.33
CA SER A 201 1.56 -11.47 -10.54
C SER A 201 0.31 -11.65 -11.39
N LYS A 202 -0.55 -12.58 -10.98
CA LYS A 202 -1.87 -12.78 -11.57
C LYS A 202 -2.89 -12.07 -10.70
N ILE A 203 -3.35 -10.92 -11.19
CA ILE A 203 -4.23 -10.01 -10.43
C ILE A 203 -5.65 -10.16 -10.95
N ASN A 204 -6.58 -10.44 -10.05
CA ASN A 204 -8.01 -10.50 -10.37
C ASN A 204 -8.76 -9.49 -9.49
N ILE A 205 -9.25 -8.44 -10.12
CA ILE A 205 -10.03 -7.39 -9.44
C ILE A 205 -11.40 -7.31 -10.09
N LYS A 206 -12.46 -7.62 -9.32
CA LYS A 206 -13.85 -7.58 -9.80
C LYS A 206 -14.03 -8.33 -11.14
N ASN A 207 -13.43 -9.52 -11.23
CA ASN A 207 -13.42 -10.39 -12.41
C ASN A 207 -12.59 -9.87 -13.61
N LYS A 208 -11.87 -8.78 -13.46
CA LYS A 208 -10.89 -8.32 -14.45
C LYS A 208 -9.54 -8.94 -14.13
N LYS A 209 -8.96 -9.66 -15.07
CA LYS A 209 -7.69 -10.36 -14.91
C LYS A 209 -6.57 -9.60 -15.59
N VAL A 210 -5.49 -9.35 -14.85
CA VAL A 210 -4.29 -8.69 -15.33
C VAL A 210 -3.08 -9.52 -14.91
N ILE A 211 -2.09 -9.60 -15.79
CA ILE A 211 -0.81 -10.25 -15.50
C ILE A 211 0.27 -9.18 -15.52
N LYS A 212 1.06 -9.11 -14.45
CA LYS A 212 2.16 -8.15 -14.32
C LYS A 212 3.45 -8.88 -14.03
N SER A 213 4.51 -8.56 -14.78
CA SER A 213 5.86 -9.10 -14.57
C SER A 213 6.78 -8.03 -14.02
N ASN A 214 7.58 -8.40 -13.01
CA ASN A 214 8.60 -7.54 -12.41
C ASN A 214 9.89 -8.33 -12.21
N SER A 215 11.02 -7.65 -12.21
CA SER A 215 12.33 -8.24 -11.94
C SER A 215 13.09 -7.41 -10.91
N PHE A 216 13.76 -8.10 -9.99
CA PHE A 216 14.62 -7.51 -8.98
C PHE A 216 16.00 -8.18 -9.05
N ASN A 217 17.05 -7.39 -9.18
CA ASN A 217 18.42 -7.89 -9.32
C ASN A 217 19.24 -7.65 -8.06
N ASN A 218 20.27 -8.47 -7.86
CA ASN A 218 21.18 -8.38 -6.72
C ASN A 218 20.48 -8.46 -5.37
N ILE A 219 19.53 -9.38 -5.25
CA ILE A 219 18.69 -9.53 -4.07
C ILE A 219 19.18 -10.68 -3.19
N ASN A 220 19.29 -10.41 -1.90
CA ASN A 220 19.47 -11.39 -0.86
C ASN A 220 18.21 -11.45 0.01
N LEU A 221 17.43 -12.51 -0.12
CA LEU A 221 16.20 -12.71 0.68
C LEU A 221 16.49 -12.92 2.18
N GLN A 222 17.74 -13.22 2.53
CA GLN A 222 18.16 -13.32 3.93
C GLN A 222 18.33 -11.91 4.56
N ASP A 223 18.50 -10.87 3.73
CA ASP A 223 18.53 -9.49 4.19
C ASP A 223 17.10 -8.98 4.35
N GLU A 224 16.72 -8.71 5.60
CA GLU A 224 15.36 -8.26 5.94
C GLU A 224 14.99 -6.93 5.26
N GLY A 225 15.94 -6.02 5.14
CA GLY A 225 15.72 -4.73 4.49
C GLY A 225 15.45 -4.86 2.99
N GLU A 226 16.20 -5.72 2.30
CA GLU A 226 15.99 -5.98 0.87
C GLU A 226 14.65 -6.68 0.62
N LEU A 227 14.31 -7.66 1.46
CA LEU A 227 13.02 -8.36 1.37
C LEU A 227 11.85 -7.40 1.56
N LYS A 228 11.90 -6.56 2.59
CA LYS A 228 10.85 -5.57 2.88
C LYS A 228 10.69 -4.57 1.75
N LYS A 229 11.79 -4.17 1.11
CA LYS A 229 11.74 -3.26 -0.03
C LYS A 229 11.02 -3.88 -1.23
N ILE A 230 11.30 -5.13 -1.54
CA ILE A 230 10.59 -5.85 -2.62
C ILE A 230 9.10 -5.91 -2.32
N ILE A 231 8.74 -6.30 -1.11
CA ILE A 231 7.35 -6.38 -0.67
C ILE A 231 6.67 -5.02 -0.81
N TYR A 232 7.32 -3.97 -0.34
CA TYR A 232 6.78 -2.61 -0.44
C TYR A 232 6.57 -2.19 -1.90
N ASP A 233 7.57 -2.42 -2.76
CA ASP A 233 7.49 -2.06 -4.18
C ASP A 233 6.33 -2.80 -4.88
N LEU A 234 6.14 -4.07 -4.56
CA LEU A 234 5.01 -4.84 -5.11
C LEU A 234 3.67 -4.34 -4.59
N LYS A 235 3.58 -4.02 -3.30
CA LYS A 235 2.35 -3.45 -2.73
C LYS A 235 1.97 -2.14 -3.39
N MET A 236 2.95 -1.29 -3.71
CA MET A 236 2.70 -0.04 -4.44
C MET A 236 2.11 -0.31 -5.83
N ILE A 237 2.61 -1.33 -6.52
CA ILE A 237 2.08 -1.74 -7.83
C ILE A 237 0.62 -2.22 -7.67
N TYR A 238 0.34 -3.05 -6.68
CA TYR A 238 -1.01 -3.57 -6.45
C TYR A 238 -1.99 -2.48 -6.01
N GLU A 239 -1.54 -1.52 -5.20
CA GLU A 239 -2.31 -0.33 -4.85
C GLU A 239 -2.71 0.47 -6.10
N ASP A 240 -1.79 0.63 -7.04
CA ASP A 240 -2.07 1.36 -8.28
C ASP A 240 -3.12 0.65 -9.14
N PHE A 241 -3.07 -0.67 -9.23
CA PHE A 241 -4.10 -1.46 -9.92
C PHE A 241 -5.46 -1.32 -9.25
N TRP A 242 -5.49 -1.31 -7.91
CA TRP A 242 -6.72 -1.11 -7.18
C TRP A 242 -7.31 0.29 -7.41
N LYS A 243 -6.51 1.32 -7.33
CA LYS A 243 -6.94 2.71 -7.55
C LYS A 243 -7.44 2.94 -8.98
N GLU A 244 -6.89 2.24 -9.95
CA GLU A 244 -7.29 2.36 -11.36
C GLU A 244 -8.78 2.04 -11.56
N GLN A 245 -9.37 1.22 -10.71
CA GLN A 245 -10.76 0.76 -10.87
C GLN A 245 -11.80 1.85 -10.64
N ASP A 246 -11.49 2.83 -9.78
CA ASP A 246 -12.46 3.82 -9.31
C ASP A 246 -11.95 5.25 -9.48
N ILE A 247 -11.34 5.56 -10.62
CA ILE A 247 -10.86 6.90 -10.95
C ILE A 247 -12.04 7.85 -11.17
N ILE A 248 -11.97 9.00 -10.53
CA ILE A 248 -13.00 10.05 -10.60
C ILE A 248 -12.55 11.12 -11.59
N ASN A 249 -13.40 11.41 -12.59
CA ASN A 249 -13.16 12.53 -13.50
C ASN A 249 -13.63 13.83 -12.85
N THR A 250 -12.69 14.67 -12.44
CA THR A 250 -12.94 15.93 -11.75
C THR A 250 -13.00 17.13 -12.69
N SER A 251 -12.78 16.92 -13.99
CA SER A 251 -12.76 18.01 -15.00
C SER A 251 -14.14 18.35 -15.55
N ILE A 252 -15.17 17.63 -15.15
CA ILE A 252 -16.56 17.84 -15.60
C ILE A 252 -17.33 18.72 -14.60
#